data_0bd3d25b68586895cc8bad787356360a
#
_entry.id   0bd3d25b68586895cc8bad787356360a
#
_cell.length_a   1.000
_cell.length_b   1.000
_cell.length_c   1.000
_cell.angle_alpha   90.00
_cell.angle_beta   90.00
_cell.angle_gamma   90.00
#
_symmetry.space_group_name_H-M   'P 1'
#
loop_
_entity.id
_entity.type
_entity.pdbx_description
1 polymer ?
#
loop_
_entity_poly.entity_id
_entity_poly.type
_entity_poly.pdbx_seq_one_letter_code
_entity_poly.pdbx_strand_id
1 'polypeptide(L)'
;MDLIAVVTTLWVQIASDSMILAGLVGVAILSCAGIFKWKEADDVIISGMRMMALVGFIMIAAKGFASVISATNQLPALVEASVQWIGSSQGLAAFWMLLIGLLITLGIGSSFSTIPILAIIYVPLCIQSGFSPAATIAIIGTAAALGDAGSPASDSTLGPTSGLNMDGQHDHMKDSVIPTFIHFNIPLMIFGWIAAMVL
;
A
#
# COMPACT_ATOMS: atom_id res chain seq x y z
N MET A 1 27.77 5.64 -0.66
CA MET A 1 27.16 6.82 -1.31
C MET A 1 25.64 6.70 -1.37
N ASP A 2 25.10 5.51 -1.64
CA ASP A 2 23.66 5.26 -1.74
C ASP A 2 22.90 5.61 -0.44
N LEU A 3 23.47 5.22 0.71
CA LEU A 3 22.88 5.54 2.01
C LEU A 3 22.79 7.07 2.26
N ILE A 4 23.83 7.81 1.85
CA ILE A 4 23.85 9.27 1.97
C ILE A 4 22.77 9.88 1.07
N ALA A 5 22.61 9.40 -0.16
CA ALA A 5 21.57 9.85 -1.06
C ALA A 5 20.18 9.62 -0.46
N VAL A 6 19.91 8.43 0.06
CA VAL A 6 18.62 8.09 0.69
C VAL A 6 18.34 8.97 1.92
N VAL A 7 19.30 9.09 2.83
CA VAL A 7 19.15 9.91 4.05
C VAL A 7 18.92 11.38 3.71
N THR A 8 19.70 11.91 2.75
CA THR A 8 19.54 13.32 2.33
C THR A 8 18.20 13.55 1.64
N THR A 9 17.75 12.61 0.79
CA THR A 9 16.44 12.69 0.14
C THR A 9 15.31 12.73 1.18
N LEU A 10 15.34 11.84 2.17
CA LEU A 10 14.37 11.82 3.26
C LEU A 10 14.40 13.11 4.08
N TRP A 11 15.59 13.60 4.40
CA TRP A 11 15.75 14.87 5.14
C TRP A 11 15.17 16.06 4.35
N VAL A 12 15.49 16.16 3.06
CA VAL A 12 14.93 17.21 2.19
C VAL A 12 13.42 17.11 2.08
N GLN A 13 12.86 15.89 1.98
CA GLN A 13 11.42 15.67 1.95
C GLN A 13 10.75 16.19 3.22
N ILE A 14 11.30 15.88 4.39
CA ILE A 14 10.77 16.32 5.68
C ILE A 14 10.90 17.85 5.85
N ALA A 15 12.03 18.42 5.41
CA ALA A 15 12.31 19.85 5.57
C ALA A 15 11.54 20.74 4.58
N SER A 16 11.29 20.26 3.35
CA SER A 16 10.64 21.04 2.28
C SER A 16 9.18 20.69 2.03
N ASP A 17 8.69 19.59 2.63
CA ASP A 17 7.37 18.99 2.36
C ASP A 17 7.12 18.73 0.85
N SER A 18 8.20 18.52 0.09
CA SER A 18 8.16 18.34 -1.36
C SER A 18 8.89 17.08 -1.81
N MET A 19 8.12 16.08 -2.23
CA MET A 19 8.66 14.84 -2.82
C MET A 19 9.45 15.12 -4.12
N ILE A 20 9.05 16.14 -4.88
CA ILE A 20 9.72 16.49 -6.14
C ILE A 20 11.12 17.02 -5.88
N LEU A 21 11.26 17.96 -4.94
CA LEU A 21 12.57 18.49 -4.54
C LEU A 21 13.45 17.39 -3.94
N ALA A 22 12.90 16.56 -3.08
CA ALA A 22 13.61 15.44 -2.49
C ALA A 22 14.14 14.47 -3.56
N GLY A 23 13.30 14.09 -4.52
CA GLY A 23 13.69 13.22 -5.63
C GLY A 23 14.79 13.83 -6.50
N LEU A 24 14.67 15.13 -6.86
CA LEU A 24 15.69 15.82 -7.64
C LEU A 24 17.04 15.86 -6.92
N VAL A 25 17.04 16.15 -5.62
CA VAL A 25 18.27 16.15 -4.81
C VAL A 25 18.88 14.75 -4.75
N GLY A 26 18.07 13.71 -4.57
CA GLY A 26 18.55 12.31 -4.60
C GLY A 26 19.22 11.95 -5.92
N VAL A 27 18.57 12.27 -7.05
CA VAL A 27 19.12 12.03 -8.39
C VAL A 27 20.42 12.83 -8.60
N ALA A 28 20.47 14.09 -8.15
CA ALA A 28 21.65 14.92 -8.25
C ALA A 28 22.84 14.31 -7.47
N ILE A 29 22.61 13.83 -6.24
CA ILE A 29 23.66 13.18 -5.43
C ILE A 29 24.18 11.92 -6.12
N LEU A 30 23.28 11.06 -6.62
CA LEU A 30 23.66 9.83 -7.31
C LEU A 30 24.43 10.11 -8.61
N SER A 31 24.04 11.18 -9.32
CA SER A 31 24.75 11.64 -10.53
C SER A 31 26.15 12.16 -10.22
N CYS A 32 26.31 12.99 -9.17
CA CYS A 32 27.61 13.50 -8.72
C CYS A 32 28.51 12.37 -8.19
N ALA A 33 27.93 11.35 -7.61
CA ALA A 33 28.66 10.16 -7.14
C ALA A 33 29.13 9.23 -8.28
N GLY A 34 28.74 9.52 -9.53
CA GLY A 34 29.09 8.71 -10.70
C GLY A 34 28.39 7.34 -10.76
N ILE A 35 27.40 7.12 -9.91
CA ILE A 35 26.57 5.90 -9.91
C ILE A 35 25.62 5.94 -11.09
N PHE A 36 25.15 7.16 -11.42
CA PHE A 36 24.25 7.42 -12.53
C PHE A 36 25.03 8.01 -13.71
N LYS A 37 25.15 7.24 -14.80
CA LYS A 37 25.81 7.70 -15.99
C LYS A 37 24.83 8.44 -16.90
N TRP A 38 25.21 9.64 -17.36
CA TRP A 38 24.38 10.43 -18.28
C TRP A 38 23.94 9.68 -19.54
N LYS A 39 24.73 8.70 -20.00
CA LYS A 39 24.36 7.86 -21.14
C LYS A 39 23.21 6.88 -20.86
N GLU A 40 22.98 6.57 -19.60
CA GLU A 40 21.94 5.65 -19.13
C GLU A 40 20.71 6.43 -18.58
N ALA A 41 20.78 7.77 -18.59
CA ALA A 41 19.75 8.63 -18.02
C ALA A 41 18.37 8.40 -18.65
N ASP A 42 18.30 8.30 -19.96
CA ASP A 42 17.06 8.08 -20.68
C ASP A 42 16.41 6.74 -20.30
N ASP A 43 17.20 5.67 -20.22
CA ASP A 43 16.68 4.35 -19.87
C ASP A 43 16.16 4.30 -18.43
N VAL A 44 16.86 4.93 -17.48
CA VAL A 44 16.44 5.01 -16.08
C VAL A 44 15.17 5.85 -15.93
N ILE A 45 15.09 7.00 -16.59
CA ILE A 45 13.91 7.86 -16.57
C ILE A 45 12.72 7.16 -17.21
N ILE A 46 12.89 6.55 -18.38
CA ILE A 46 11.83 5.81 -19.06
C ILE A 46 11.35 4.64 -18.22
N SER A 47 12.25 3.91 -17.56
CA SER A 47 11.91 2.81 -16.67
C SER A 47 11.10 3.30 -15.46
N GLY A 48 11.53 4.38 -14.82
CA GLY A 48 10.79 5.04 -13.75
C GLY A 48 9.42 5.54 -14.19
N MET A 49 9.33 6.16 -15.38
CA MET A 49 8.06 6.61 -15.94
C MET A 49 7.10 5.44 -16.22
N ARG A 50 7.58 4.32 -16.76
CA ARG A 50 6.76 3.13 -16.98
C ARG A 50 6.19 2.57 -15.68
N MET A 51 7.00 2.53 -14.63
CA MET A 51 6.55 2.09 -13.30
C MET A 51 5.48 3.03 -12.73
N MET A 52 5.70 4.35 -12.82
CA MET A 52 4.77 5.35 -12.32
C MET A 52 3.51 5.50 -13.19
N ALA A 53 3.58 5.23 -14.49
CA ALA A 53 2.42 5.31 -15.38
C ALA A 53 1.31 4.34 -14.96
N LEU A 54 1.67 3.12 -14.55
CA LEU A 54 0.70 2.15 -14.06
C LEU A 54 0.03 2.65 -12.76
N VAL A 55 0.82 3.14 -11.81
CA VAL A 55 0.30 3.69 -10.55
C VAL A 55 -0.61 4.89 -10.82
N GLY A 56 -0.20 5.82 -11.70
CA GLY A 56 -1.01 6.96 -12.09
C GLY A 56 -2.32 6.56 -12.74
N PHE A 57 -2.31 5.59 -13.65
CA PHE A 57 -3.53 5.06 -14.27
C PHE A 57 -4.48 4.44 -13.24
N ILE A 58 -3.95 3.66 -12.30
CA ILE A 58 -4.75 3.06 -11.22
C ILE A 58 -5.39 4.14 -10.36
N MET A 59 -4.67 5.20 -9.99
CA MET A 59 -5.20 6.31 -9.19
C MET A 59 -6.32 7.05 -9.92
N ILE A 60 -6.17 7.29 -11.23
CA ILE A 60 -7.20 7.92 -12.06
C ILE A 60 -8.44 7.01 -12.17
N ALA A 61 -8.24 5.72 -12.44
CA ALA A 61 -9.33 4.75 -12.54
C ALA A 61 -10.08 4.59 -11.22
N ALA A 62 -9.36 4.51 -10.09
CA ALA A 62 -9.94 4.45 -8.75
C ALA A 62 -10.77 5.71 -8.44
N LYS A 63 -10.29 6.90 -8.82
CA LYS A 63 -11.07 8.15 -8.67
C LYS A 63 -12.33 8.14 -9.51
N GLY A 64 -12.27 7.65 -10.74
CA GLY A 64 -13.43 7.47 -11.61
C GLY A 64 -14.44 6.51 -11.00
N PHE A 65 -14.00 5.37 -10.51
CA PHE A 65 -14.84 4.39 -9.81
C PHE A 65 -15.51 4.99 -8.57
N ALA A 66 -14.74 5.71 -7.73
CA ALA A 66 -15.28 6.44 -6.59
C ALA A 66 -16.40 7.41 -6.98
N SER A 67 -16.18 8.18 -8.05
CA SER A 67 -17.17 9.14 -8.55
C SER A 67 -18.46 8.46 -9.01
N VAL A 68 -18.35 7.31 -9.69
CA VAL A 68 -19.52 6.53 -10.13
C VAL A 68 -20.28 6.00 -8.92
N ILE A 69 -19.61 5.36 -7.94
CA ILE A 69 -20.26 4.86 -6.73
C ILE A 69 -20.95 6.01 -5.97
N SER A 70 -20.27 7.14 -5.82
CA SER A 70 -20.87 8.32 -5.14
C SER A 70 -22.11 8.83 -5.87
N ALA A 71 -22.10 8.84 -7.19
CA ALA A 71 -23.24 9.26 -8.01
C ALA A 71 -24.45 8.34 -7.90
N THR A 72 -24.27 7.07 -7.55
CA THR A 72 -25.39 6.13 -7.33
C THR A 72 -26.17 6.39 -6.04
N ASN A 73 -25.62 7.19 -5.12
CA ASN A 73 -26.15 7.44 -3.77
C ASN A 73 -26.41 6.15 -2.95
N GLN A 74 -25.80 5.04 -3.31
CA GLN A 74 -25.94 3.75 -2.61
C GLN A 74 -24.93 3.54 -1.48
N LEU A 75 -23.92 4.41 -1.39
CA LEU A 75 -22.87 4.33 -0.36
C LEU A 75 -23.45 4.36 1.06
N PRO A 76 -24.40 5.26 1.41
CA PRO A 76 -24.99 5.25 2.74
C PRO A 76 -25.72 3.95 3.07
N ALA A 77 -26.48 3.40 2.13
CA ALA A 77 -27.18 2.13 2.33
C ALA A 77 -26.21 0.94 2.50
N LEU A 78 -25.11 0.92 1.74
CA LEU A 78 -24.06 -0.09 1.87
C LEU A 78 -23.40 -0.02 3.25
N VAL A 79 -23.06 1.20 3.70
CA VAL A 79 -22.42 1.44 4.99
C VAL A 79 -23.37 1.03 6.12
N GLU A 80 -24.64 1.42 6.05
CA GLU A 80 -25.65 1.06 7.06
C GLU A 80 -25.87 -0.46 7.14
N ALA A 81 -25.97 -1.14 6.00
CA ALA A 81 -26.05 -2.59 5.95
C ALA A 81 -24.78 -3.24 6.56
N SER A 82 -23.60 -2.70 6.26
CA SER A 82 -22.33 -3.21 6.80
C SER A 82 -22.28 -3.09 8.33
N VAL A 83 -22.71 -1.96 8.88
CA VAL A 83 -22.76 -1.74 10.35
C VAL A 83 -23.76 -2.70 11.01
N GLN A 84 -24.90 -2.98 10.39
CA GLN A 84 -25.85 -3.97 10.91
C GLN A 84 -25.24 -5.38 11.01
N TRP A 85 -24.39 -5.75 10.04
CA TRP A 85 -23.72 -7.06 10.05
C TRP A 85 -22.53 -7.12 11.03
N ILE A 86 -21.79 -6.02 11.14
CA ILE A 86 -20.58 -5.94 11.98
C ILE A 86 -20.94 -5.73 13.46
N GLY A 87 -22.13 -5.18 13.74
CA GLY A 87 -22.56 -4.84 15.10
C GLY A 87 -21.98 -3.52 15.59
N SER A 88 -22.30 -3.14 16.83
CA SER A 88 -21.93 -1.85 17.43
C SER A 88 -20.50 -1.83 18.04
N SER A 89 -19.76 -2.90 17.95
CA SER A 89 -18.41 -3.00 18.53
C SER A 89 -17.34 -2.50 17.58
N GLN A 90 -16.66 -1.42 17.95
CA GLN A 90 -15.51 -0.91 17.17
C GLN A 90 -14.43 -1.97 16.93
N GLY A 91 -14.16 -2.82 17.94
CA GLY A 91 -13.18 -3.88 17.81
C GLY A 91 -13.53 -4.91 16.75
N LEU A 92 -14.80 -5.30 16.64
CA LEU A 92 -15.28 -6.18 15.58
C LEU A 92 -15.26 -5.49 14.22
N ALA A 93 -15.65 -4.21 14.17
CA ALA A 93 -15.61 -3.42 12.94
C ALA A 93 -14.18 -3.34 12.38
N ALA A 94 -13.18 -2.99 13.21
CA ALA A 94 -11.79 -2.95 12.80
C ALA A 94 -11.30 -4.33 12.32
N PHE A 95 -11.62 -5.40 13.05
CA PHE A 95 -11.20 -6.74 12.68
C PHE A 95 -11.76 -7.15 11.29
N TRP A 96 -13.05 -6.94 11.05
CA TRP A 96 -13.67 -7.27 9.77
C TRP A 96 -13.13 -6.41 8.63
N MET A 97 -12.91 -5.10 8.86
CA MET A 97 -12.29 -4.23 7.84
C MET A 97 -10.88 -4.70 7.49
N LEU A 98 -10.07 -5.06 8.47
CA LEU A 98 -8.72 -5.58 8.23
C LEU A 98 -8.77 -6.94 7.49
N LEU A 99 -9.67 -7.84 7.87
CA LEU A 99 -9.80 -9.16 7.25
C LEU A 99 -10.30 -9.06 5.80
N ILE A 100 -11.29 -8.23 5.53
CA ILE A 100 -11.81 -7.99 4.17
C ILE A 100 -10.73 -7.29 3.33
N GLY A 101 -10.03 -6.30 3.91
CA GLY A 101 -8.92 -5.64 3.25
C GLY A 101 -7.79 -6.60 2.89
N LEU A 102 -7.44 -7.52 3.78
CA LEU A 102 -6.49 -8.61 3.50
C LEU A 102 -6.91 -9.41 2.27
N LEU A 103 -8.17 -9.87 2.22
CA LEU A 103 -8.67 -10.68 1.10
C LEU A 103 -8.63 -9.92 -0.23
N ILE A 104 -9.02 -8.63 -0.21
CA ILE A 104 -8.99 -7.77 -1.39
C ILE A 104 -7.55 -7.55 -1.86
N THR A 105 -6.64 -7.20 -0.95
CA THR A 105 -5.24 -6.89 -1.30
C THR A 105 -4.50 -8.15 -1.74
N LEU A 106 -4.80 -9.31 -1.16
CA LEU A 106 -4.25 -10.60 -1.59
C LEU A 106 -4.57 -10.91 -3.06
N GLY A 107 -5.77 -10.56 -3.50
CA GLY A 107 -6.19 -10.73 -4.89
C GLY A 107 -5.59 -9.68 -5.85
N ILE A 108 -5.38 -8.45 -5.38
CA ILE A 108 -4.80 -7.36 -6.19
C ILE A 108 -3.27 -7.43 -6.21
N GLY A 109 -2.65 -7.81 -5.09
CA GLY A 109 -1.18 -7.91 -4.95
C GLY A 109 -0.46 -6.56 -4.89
N SER A 110 -1.16 -5.45 -4.61
CA SER A 110 -0.56 -4.13 -4.56
C SER A 110 -1.30 -3.22 -3.57
N SER A 111 -0.59 -2.71 -2.58
CA SER A 111 -1.12 -1.74 -1.62
C SER A 111 -1.48 -0.39 -2.26
N PHE A 112 -0.68 0.08 -3.22
CA PHE A 112 -0.96 1.33 -3.95
C PHE A 112 -2.29 1.31 -4.70
N SER A 113 -2.65 0.17 -5.27
CA SER A 113 -3.93 0.00 -5.97
C SER A 113 -5.09 -0.14 -4.99
N THR A 114 -4.85 -0.76 -3.85
CA THR A 114 -5.89 -1.12 -2.88
C THR A 114 -6.29 0.06 -2.00
N ILE A 115 -5.35 0.93 -1.57
CA ILE A 115 -5.63 2.08 -0.71
C ILE A 115 -6.79 2.94 -1.24
N PRO A 116 -6.80 3.42 -2.50
CA PRO A 116 -7.89 4.23 -3.01
C PRO A 116 -9.24 3.51 -3.03
N ILE A 117 -9.22 2.21 -3.32
CA ILE A 117 -10.44 1.38 -3.37
C ILE A 117 -11.02 1.22 -1.97
N LEU A 118 -10.19 0.86 -1.00
CA LEU A 118 -10.62 0.69 0.39
C LEU A 118 -11.10 2.02 0.99
N ALA A 119 -10.41 3.13 0.70
CA ALA A 119 -10.75 4.44 1.26
C ALA A 119 -12.19 4.86 0.94
N ILE A 120 -12.70 4.54 -0.25
CA ILE A 120 -14.07 4.88 -0.67
C ILE A 120 -15.12 4.27 0.27
N ILE A 121 -14.88 3.03 0.72
CA ILE A 121 -15.81 2.27 1.55
C ILE A 121 -15.48 2.46 3.04
N TYR A 122 -14.19 2.42 3.39
CA TYR A 122 -13.77 2.40 4.79
C TYR A 122 -13.86 3.75 5.47
N VAL A 123 -13.61 4.87 4.76
CA VAL A 123 -13.72 6.20 5.38
C VAL A 123 -15.12 6.45 5.94
N PRO A 124 -16.22 6.31 5.14
CA PRO A 124 -17.57 6.49 5.70
C PRO A 124 -17.92 5.45 6.76
N LEU A 125 -17.43 4.21 6.62
CA LEU A 125 -17.66 3.15 7.60
C LEU A 125 -16.99 3.45 8.94
N CYS A 126 -15.73 3.91 8.92
CA CYS A 126 -15.00 4.31 10.11
C CYS A 126 -15.66 5.50 10.82
N ILE A 127 -16.08 6.51 10.06
CA ILE A 127 -16.80 7.68 10.62
C ILE A 127 -18.07 7.22 11.33
N GLN A 128 -18.88 6.37 10.72
CA GLN A 128 -20.11 5.87 11.31
C GLN A 128 -19.86 4.97 12.53
N SER A 129 -18.76 4.21 12.54
CA SER A 129 -18.35 3.38 13.67
C SER A 129 -17.65 4.16 14.79
N GLY A 130 -17.48 5.48 14.65
CA GLY A 130 -16.90 6.35 15.67
C GLY A 130 -15.38 6.29 15.79
N PHE A 131 -14.68 5.85 14.73
CA PHE A 131 -13.21 5.88 14.69
C PHE A 131 -12.67 7.29 14.50
N SER A 132 -11.53 7.58 15.13
CA SER A 132 -10.79 8.81 14.89
C SER A 132 -10.22 8.86 13.45
N PRO A 133 -9.85 10.03 12.92
CA PRO A 133 -9.14 10.11 11.64
C PRO A 133 -7.82 9.33 11.63
N ALA A 134 -7.09 9.32 12.75
CA ALA A 134 -5.84 8.56 12.90
C ALA A 134 -6.08 7.04 12.84
N ALA A 135 -7.08 6.54 13.59
CA ALA A 135 -7.50 5.15 13.51
C ALA A 135 -7.98 4.75 12.12
N THR A 136 -8.71 5.63 11.43
CA THR A 136 -9.16 5.41 10.04
C THR A 136 -7.98 5.23 9.08
N ILE A 137 -6.96 6.09 9.19
CA ILE A 137 -5.73 5.99 8.39
C ILE A 137 -5.00 4.68 8.72
N ALA A 138 -4.90 4.34 10.01
CA ALA A 138 -4.26 3.10 10.44
C ALA A 138 -4.97 1.85 9.89
N ILE A 139 -6.31 1.82 9.93
CA ILE A 139 -7.12 0.71 9.37
C ILE A 139 -6.89 0.58 7.86
N ILE A 140 -7.02 1.67 7.11
CA ILE A 140 -6.90 1.64 5.64
C ILE A 140 -5.48 1.28 5.23
N GLY A 141 -4.47 1.89 5.85
CA GLY A 141 -3.06 1.61 5.58
C GLY A 141 -2.70 0.16 5.88
N THR A 142 -3.11 -0.34 7.04
CA THR A 142 -2.88 -1.74 7.43
C THR A 142 -3.62 -2.71 6.51
N ALA A 143 -4.90 -2.45 6.21
CA ALA A 143 -5.70 -3.29 5.33
C ALA A 143 -5.11 -3.40 3.92
N ALA A 144 -4.53 -2.31 3.41
CA ALA A 144 -3.86 -2.30 2.12
C ALA A 144 -2.47 -2.97 2.15
N ALA A 145 -1.76 -2.87 3.27
CA ALA A 145 -0.47 -3.55 3.45
C ALA A 145 -0.63 -5.06 3.68
N LEU A 146 -1.72 -5.46 4.35
CA LEU A 146 -2.10 -6.86 4.50
C LEU A 146 -2.33 -7.47 3.11
N GLY A 147 -1.79 -8.65 2.90
CA GLY A 147 -1.91 -9.35 1.62
C GLY A 147 -0.90 -8.88 0.56
N ASP A 148 -0.44 -7.62 0.57
CA ASP A 148 0.68 -7.22 -0.30
C ASP A 148 1.95 -8.00 0.09
N ALA A 149 2.30 -7.98 1.37
CA ALA A 149 3.45 -8.71 1.92
C ALA A 149 3.28 -10.25 1.94
N GLY A 150 2.36 -10.84 1.25
CA GLY A 150 2.15 -12.29 1.23
C GLY A 150 1.29 -12.74 0.07
N SER A 151 1.01 -11.85 -0.89
CA SER A 151 0.34 -12.20 -2.12
C SER A 151 1.29 -12.93 -3.08
N PRO A 152 0.85 -13.99 -3.73
CA PRO A 152 1.64 -14.65 -4.76
C PRO A 152 1.87 -13.77 -6.01
N ALA A 153 1.11 -12.70 -6.16
CA ALA A 153 1.20 -11.78 -7.30
C ALA A 153 1.86 -10.43 -6.93
N SER A 154 2.32 -10.25 -5.70
CA SER A 154 2.93 -9.01 -5.24
C SER A 154 4.42 -8.93 -5.60
N ASP A 155 4.88 -7.71 -5.90
CA ASP A 155 6.30 -7.43 -6.10
C ASP A 155 7.14 -7.76 -4.86
N SER A 156 6.56 -7.66 -3.66
CA SER A 156 7.20 -7.99 -2.39
C SER A 156 7.53 -9.48 -2.23
N THR A 157 6.87 -10.36 -2.97
CA THR A 157 7.14 -11.81 -3.00
C THR A 157 7.80 -12.25 -4.31
N LEU A 158 7.40 -11.68 -5.45
CA LEU A 158 7.96 -12.00 -6.76
C LEU A 158 9.41 -11.53 -6.89
N GLY A 159 9.74 -10.33 -6.37
CA GLY A 159 11.09 -9.81 -6.38
C GLY A 159 12.09 -10.71 -5.69
N PRO A 160 11.91 -11.04 -4.39
CA PRO A 160 12.77 -12.00 -3.69
C PRO A 160 12.85 -13.36 -4.36
N THR A 161 11.71 -13.90 -4.80
CA THR A 161 11.69 -15.21 -5.50
C THR A 161 12.54 -15.19 -6.77
N SER A 162 12.47 -14.14 -7.56
CA SER A 162 13.25 -14.06 -8.80
C SER A 162 14.75 -14.05 -8.54
N GLY A 163 15.21 -13.48 -7.43
CA GLY A 163 16.61 -13.51 -7.01
C GLY A 163 17.02 -14.84 -6.38
N LEU A 164 16.17 -15.41 -5.53
CA LEU A 164 16.48 -16.65 -4.80
C LEU A 164 16.38 -17.91 -5.68
N ASN A 165 15.57 -17.86 -6.74
CA ASN A 165 15.35 -19.01 -7.64
C ASN A 165 16.35 -19.06 -8.82
N MET A 166 17.54 -18.50 -8.68
CA MET A 166 18.57 -18.52 -9.72
C MET A 166 19.09 -19.93 -10.02
N ASP A 167 19.04 -20.83 -9.04
CA ASP A 167 19.43 -22.23 -9.16
C ASP A 167 18.26 -23.19 -9.44
N GLY A 168 17.02 -22.66 -9.51
CA GLY A 168 15.81 -23.43 -9.77
C GLY A 168 15.29 -24.28 -8.60
N GLN A 169 15.82 -24.08 -7.39
CA GLN A 169 15.45 -24.87 -6.20
C GLN A 169 14.41 -24.18 -5.30
N HIS A 170 14.18 -22.88 -5.50
CA HIS A 170 13.28 -22.08 -4.66
C HIS A 170 11.83 -22.14 -5.17
N ASP A 171 10.94 -22.67 -4.35
CA ASP A 171 9.49 -22.71 -4.65
C ASP A 171 8.82 -21.41 -4.20
N HIS A 172 8.26 -20.65 -5.16
CA HIS A 172 7.63 -19.36 -4.90
C HIS A 172 6.57 -19.42 -3.79
N MET A 173 5.71 -20.41 -3.83
CA MET A 173 4.61 -20.52 -2.86
C MET A 173 5.09 -20.95 -1.48
N LYS A 174 5.95 -21.97 -1.42
CA LYS A 174 6.38 -22.57 -0.15
C LYS A 174 7.46 -21.77 0.55
N ASP A 175 8.40 -21.21 -0.23
CA ASP A 175 9.61 -20.60 0.32
C ASP A 175 9.54 -19.07 0.39
N SER A 176 8.64 -18.43 -0.39
CA SER A 176 8.39 -16.97 -0.32
C SER A 176 7.01 -16.63 0.22
N VAL A 177 5.94 -17.04 -0.46
CA VAL A 177 4.57 -16.56 -0.18
C VAL A 177 4.09 -16.98 1.20
N ILE A 178 4.11 -18.27 1.52
CA ILE A 178 3.60 -18.78 2.79
C ILE A 178 4.39 -18.26 4.00
N PRO A 179 5.74 -18.29 4.00
CA PRO A 179 6.52 -17.72 5.11
C PRO A 179 6.29 -16.23 5.27
N THR A 180 6.26 -15.47 4.16
CA THR A 180 5.99 -14.03 4.20
C THR A 180 4.61 -13.73 4.76
N PHE A 181 3.60 -14.47 4.31
CA PHE A 181 2.23 -14.33 4.83
C PHE A 181 2.18 -14.54 6.35
N ILE A 182 2.76 -15.62 6.84
CA ILE A 182 2.71 -15.94 8.27
C ILE A 182 3.47 -14.89 9.10
N HIS A 183 4.67 -14.51 8.67
CA HIS A 183 5.55 -13.64 9.47
C HIS A 183 5.18 -12.16 9.40
N PHE A 184 4.50 -11.71 8.35
CA PHE A 184 4.10 -10.31 8.20
C PHE A 184 2.61 -10.10 8.40
N ASN A 185 1.74 -10.85 7.73
CA ASN A 185 0.31 -10.57 7.79
C ASN A 185 -0.31 -10.87 9.15
N ILE A 186 0.12 -11.92 9.85
CA ILE A 186 -0.40 -12.20 11.19
C ILE A 186 -0.03 -11.10 12.18
N PRO A 187 1.26 -10.70 12.34
CA PRO A 187 1.62 -9.57 13.18
C PRO A 187 0.96 -8.26 12.75
N LEU A 188 0.91 -7.97 11.45
CA LEU A 188 0.28 -6.76 10.92
C LEU A 188 -1.21 -6.70 11.26
N MET A 189 -1.94 -7.81 11.16
CA MET A 189 -3.34 -7.90 11.55
C MET A 189 -3.52 -7.57 13.03
N ILE A 190 -2.69 -8.16 13.90
CA ILE A 190 -2.77 -7.96 15.36
C ILE A 190 -2.43 -6.52 15.73
N PHE A 191 -1.28 -6.02 15.27
CA PHE A 191 -0.83 -4.67 15.62
C PHE A 191 -1.65 -3.57 14.94
N GLY A 192 -2.14 -3.79 13.71
CA GLY A 192 -3.05 -2.87 13.04
C GLY A 192 -4.40 -2.78 13.76
N TRP A 193 -4.92 -3.91 14.26
CA TRP A 193 -6.12 -3.91 15.09
C TRP A 193 -5.90 -3.16 16.42
N ILE A 194 -4.77 -3.42 17.09
CA ILE A 194 -4.41 -2.69 18.32
C ILE A 194 -4.28 -1.19 18.03
N ALA A 195 -3.59 -0.81 16.98
CA ALA A 195 -3.43 0.60 16.58
C ALA A 195 -4.77 1.28 16.34
N ALA A 196 -5.70 0.60 15.68
CA ALA A 196 -7.05 1.11 15.45
C ALA A 196 -7.85 1.32 16.74
N MET A 197 -7.55 0.57 17.80
CA MET A 197 -8.22 0.71 19.11
C MET A 197 -7.60 1.77 20.02
N VAL A 198 -6.31 2.08 19.81
CA VAL A 198 -5.57 3.02 20.68
C VAL A 198 -5.59 4.45 20.12
N LEU A 199 -5.66 4.59 18.80
CA LEU A 199 -5.70 5.88 18.09
C LEU A 199 -7.10 6.46 18.01
#